data_49c297aafebb97cc14286af651c8296e
#
_entry.id   49c297aafebb97cc14286af651c8296e
#
_cell.length_a   1.000
_cell.length_b   1.000
_cell.length_c   1.000
_cell.angle_alpha   90.00
_cell.angle_beta   90.00
_cell.angle_gamma   90.00
#
_symmetry.space_group_name_H-M   'P 1'
#
loop_
_entity.id
_entity.type
_entity.pdbx_description
1 polymer ?
#
loop_
_entity_poly.entity_id
_entity_poly.type
_entity_poly.pdbx_seq_one_letter_code
_entity_poly.pdbx_strand_id
1 'polypeptide(L)'
;MRYACQAQLLLLIAAIGVTRAGVSSSYDRQAKTFIDQSSERYFKLYNQIASETYSANNEEDFEALFSKLTNVKRIADELVGISREASGFDLSKVQDGELKLALQELRKVGDLFVLGEDYFSSVQMNLAALQKMSTDKDIEPYLGGAKMPNEDDSPLAYYPDIQKIVQRSSDVDELKYYWETWRDKNQIWASVNFYTIVQSYQKAAKILEIPVHQLWYRYDSQEMLQQMEQAMAELRPAYQQLHAFVRHELHKKYGNEVVSANGPIPDHLFQQVLEQAWEEGSIIEAYFPRKDLPQYDDFVQQLSAKALINESESFYTSLGFAPLSAEFHKNQLKEPNEDRPDDDCRPALFDLTPHVYMMYCEKVSFRKLMQYHAHMARVYYAEQKKQLPSYYFKAYNLEYPVGEAVVLSASSPTHLTGRGLAKNVQFTEQTLMNRLFRMGIHTVLNIPLYYVHTKVMHDLLNGTVDMDTVNRHYWRLLEQHAGIEPPTDRTEGAIDFPYKFYVNIEQNYQTKKFISEILGYQFYRALCHQANHRGLLHNCDFYGNFAVGNSLKAMMSLGSTKPWREVVGKVLPKNTGLSSLALLEYYQPIVDWLKTHNKQTKVKIGWNATQKKVV
;
A
#
# COMPACT_ATOMS: atom_id res chain seq x y z
N MET A 1 37.58 18.89 12.82
CA MET A 1 36.15 18.55 12.99
C MET A 1 35.79 17.06 12.79
N ARG A 2 36.71 16.18 12.33
CA ARG A 2 36.43 14.72 12.18
C ARG A 2 36.61 13.88 13.45
N TYR A 3 37.27 14.42 14.50
CA TYR A 3 37.54 13.67 15.75
C TYR A 3 36.51 13.95 16.90
N ALA A 4 35.68 14.98 16.75
CA ALA A 4 34.65 15.29 17.77
C ALA A 4 33.38 14.44 17.62
N CYS A 5 33.10 13.95 16.43
CA CYS A 5 31.90 13.11 16.16
C CYS A 5 32.07 11.66 16.64
N GLN A 6 33.32 11.12 16.62
CA GLN A 6 33.61 9.76 17.11
C GLN A 6 33.58 9.65 18.63
N ALA A 7 33.94 10.69 19.34
CA ALA A 7 33.92 10.70 20.81
C ALA A 7 32.48 10.81 21.40
N GLN A 8 31.59 11.49 20.72
CA GLN A 8 30.16 11.53 21.12
C GLN A 8 29.43 10.22 20.80
N LEU A 9 29.80 9.49 19.74
CA LEU A 9 29.23 8.20 19.41
C LEU A 9 29.58 7.13 20.46
N LEU A 10 30.82 7.15 20.97
CA LEU A 10 31.27 6.23 22.02
C LEU A 10 30.65 6.54 23.39
N LEU A 11 30.32 7.78 23.69
CA LEU A 11 29.66 8.18 24.95
C LEU A 11 28.14 7.87 24.93
N LEU A 12 27.45 7.90 23.78
CA LEU A 12 26.06 7.51 23.70
C LEU A 12 25.89 5.97 23.78
N ILE A 13 26.82 5.21 23.24
CA ILE A 13 26.84 3.74 23.38
C ILE A 13 27.07 3.34 24.83
N ALA A 14 27.87 4.12 25.59
CA ALA A 14 28.06 3.90 27.01
C ALA A 14 26.85 4.31 27.88
N ALA A 15 26.04 5.28 27.45
CA ALA A 15 24.88 5.75 28.20
C ALA A 15 23.63 4.88 28.09
N ILE A 16 23.52 4.05 27.03
CA ILE A 16 22.45 3.04 26.88
C ILE A 16 22.80 1.73 27.62
N GLY A 17 24.06 1.57 28.04
CA GLY A 17 24.58 0.36 28.68
C GLY A 17 24.43 0.29 30.22
N VAL A 18 23.80 1.27 30.90
CA VAL A 18 23.78 1.32 32.35
C VAL A 18 22.38 1.23 32.97
N THR A 19 21.57 0.24 32.53
CA THR A 19 20.45 -0.21 33.38
C THR A 19 20.12 -1.69 33.07
N ARG A 20 20.96 -2.58 33.56
CA ARG A 20 20.74 -3.93 34.06
C ARG A 20 22.01 -4.76 33.96
N ALA A 21 22.84 -4.67 34.99
CA ALA A 21 23.91 -5.63 35.20
C ALA A 21 23.34 -6.98 35.69
N GLY A 22 22.64 -7.70 34.81
CA GLY A 22 22.54 -9.14 34.86
C GLY A 22 23.77 -9.70 34.15
N VAL A 23 24.45 -10.68 34.73
CA VAL A 23 25.60 -11.35 34.10
C VAL A 23 25.13 -11.95 32.76
N SER A 24 25.46 -11.26 31.66
CA SER A 24 25.16 -11.74 30.29
C SER A 24 25.73 -13.15 30.11
N SER A 25 24.93 -14.12 29.70
CA SER A 25 25.40 -15.49 29.45
C SER A 25 26.53 -15.47 28.41
N SER A 26 27.40 -16.49 28.42
CA SER A 26 28.44 -16.57 27.37
C SER A 26 27.81 -16.68 25.98
N TYR A 27 26.62 -17.26 25.90
CA TYR A 27 25.85 -17.40 24.68
C TYR A 27 25.28 -16.05 24.20
N ASP A 28 24.74 -15.21 25.09
CA ASP A 28 24.30 -13.86 24.76
C ASP A 28 25.46 -12.99 24.27
N ARG A 29 26.67 -13.15 24.82
CA ARG A 29 27.86 -12.44 24.33
C ARG A 29 28.26 -12.87 22.91
N GLN A 30 28.18 -14.16 22.60
CA GLN A 30 28.41 -14.66 21.24
C GLN A 30 27.36 -14.12 20.27
N ALA A 31 26.08 -14.16 20.64
CA ALA A 31 24.98 -13.61 19.86
C ALA A 31 25.20 -12.12 19.60
N LYS A 32 25.53 -11.33 20.63
CA LYS A 32 25.81 -9.89 20.49
C LYS A 32 26.98 -9.62 19.54
N THR A 33 28.09 -10.34 19.68
CA THR A 33 29.24 -10.16 18.78
C THR A 33 28.88 -10.44 17.33
N PHE A 34 28.14 -11.50 17.07
CA PHE A 34 27.65 -11.82 15.72
C PHE A 34 26.72 -10.74 15.19
N ILE A 35 25.74 -10.28 15.99
CA ILE A 35 24.80 -9.23 15.60
C ILE A 35 25.52 -7.93 15.25
N ASP A 36 26.48 -7.49 16.08
CA ASP A 36 27.22 -6.25 15.86
C ASP A 36 28.05 -6.32 14.53
N GLN A 37 28.73 -7.44 14.28
CA GLN A 37 29.49 -7.66 13.03
C GLN A 37 28.59 -7.78 11.81
N SER A 38 27.46 -8.48 11.93
CA SER A 38 26.52 -8.70 10.83
C SER A 38 25.77 -7.43 10.45
N SER A 39 25.53 -6.51 11.39
CA SER A 39 24.80 -5.26 11.15
C SER A 39 25.50 -4.37 10.13
N GLU A 40 26.80 -4.15 10.30
CA GLU A 40 27.60 -3.32 9.38
C GLU A 40 27.69 -3.97 7.99
N ARG A 41 27.93 -5.31 7.96
CA ARG A 41 27.99 -6.08 6.74
C ARG A 41 26.66 -6.06 5.98
N TYR A 42 25.55 -6.28 6.68
CA TYR A 42 24.21 -6.21 6.10
C TYR A 42 23.90 -4.85 5.49
N PHE A 43 24.21 -3.77 6.19
CA PHE A 43 23.97 -2.41 5.71
C PHE A 43 24.69 -2.14 4.39
N LYS A 44 25.97 -2.52 4.31
CA LYS A 44 26.76 -2.36 3.08
C LYS A 44 26.16 -3.17 1.91
N LEU A 45 25.83 -4.43 2.15
CA LEU A 45 25.29 -5.32 1.12
C LEU A 45 23.91 -4.85 0.64
N TYR A 46 23.04 -4.44 1.57
CA TYR A 46 21.72 -3.93 1.23
C TYR A 46 21.77 -2.69 0.32
N ASN A 47 22.65 -1.75 0.64
CA ASN A 47 22.83 -0.55 -0.19
C ASN A 47 23.40 -0.88 -1.57
N GLN A 48 24.32 -1.84 -1.64
CA GLN A 48 24.84 -2.30 -2.93
C GLN A 48 23.74 -2.93 -3.79
N ILE A 49 22.90 -3.83 -3.23
CA ILE A 49 21.76 -4.41 -3.97
C ILE A 49 20.81 -3.31 -4.45
N ALA A 50 20.42 -2.39 -3.57
CA ALA A 50 19.48 -1.32 -3.92
C ALA A 50 20.04 -0.46 -5.06
N SER A 51 21.33 -0.10 -5.01
CA SER A 51 22.00 0.69 -6.05
C SER A 51 22.09 -0.07 -7.38
N GLU A 52 22.52 -1.35 -7.36
CA GLU A 52 22.63 -2.18 -8.57
C GLU A 52 21.25 -2.44 -9.19
N THR A 53 20.23 -2.72 -8.37
CA THR A 53 18.86 -2.92 -8.86
C THR A 53 18.28 -1.66 -9.49
N TYR A 54 18.50 -0.48 -8.87
CA TYR A 54 18.11 0.79 -9.45
C TYR A 54 18.81 1.05 -10.79
N SER A 55 20.11 0.79 -10.86
CA SER A 55 20.90 0.95 -12.07
C SER A 55 20.49 -0.04 -13.16
N ALA A 56 20.13 -1.28 -12.80
CA ALA A 56 19.66 -2.29 -13.74
C ALA A 56 18.29 -1.94 -14.35
N ASN A 57 17.39 -1.38 -13.57
CA ASN A 57 16.04 -0.98 -14.05
C ASN A 57 16.07 0.18 -15.06
N ASN A 58 17.20 0.89 -15.16
CA ASN A 58 17.39 2.00 -16.09
C ASN A 58 18.40 1.67 -17.20
N GLU A 59 18.77 0.38 -17.36
CA GLU A 59 19.77 -0.06 -18.33
C GLU A 59 19.08 -0.65 -19.57
N GLU A 60 19.40 -0.09 -20.73
CA GLU A 60 18.90 -0.55 -22.03
C GLU A 60 19.85 -1.57 -22.70
N ASP A 61 21.13 -1.54 -22.32
CA ASP A 61 22.14 -2.47 -22.84
C ASP A 61 22.06 -3.83 -22.13
N PHE A 62 21.89 -4.90 -22.91
CA PHE A 62 21.70 -6.25 -22.38
C PHE A 62 22.95 -6.80 -21.66
N GLU A 63 24.17 -6.54 -22.14
CA GLU A 63 25.40 -7.02 -21.51
C GLU A 63 25.63 -6.30 -20.17
N ALA A 64 25.42 -4.98 -20.17
CA ALA A 64 25.49 -4.17 -18.95
C ALA A 64 24.45 -4.59 -17.93
N LEU A 65 23.21 -4.84 -18.36
CA LEU A 65 22.14 -5.37 -17.52
C LEU A 65 22.52 -6.72 -16.90
N PHE A 66 23.02 -7.65 -17.70
CA PHE A 66 23.44 -8.97 -17.23
C PHE A 66 24.58 -8.90 -16.21
N SER A 67 25.56 -8.01 -16.44
CA SER A 67 26.65 -7.75 -15.49
C SER A 67 26.13 -7.24 -14.15
N LYS A 68 25.18 -6.30 -14.15
CA LYS A 68 24.56 -5.75 -12.93
C LYS A 68 23.78 -6.83 -12.18
N LEU A 69 23.00 -7.65 -12.87
CA LEU A 69 22.28 -8.77 -12.25
C LEU A 69 23.21 -9.81 -11.63
N THR A 70 24.37 -10.07 -12.26
CA THR A 70 25.41 -10.95 -11.71
C THR A 70 26.00 -10.38 -10.42
N ASN A 71 26.23 -9.07 -10.35
CA ASN A 71 26.65 -8.41 -9.11
C ASN A 71 25.59 -8.51 -8.01
N VAL A 72 24.31 -8.29 -8.33
CA VAL A 72 23.20 -8.46 -7.38
C VAL A 72 23.18 -9.87 -6.82
N LYS A 73 23.37 -10.90 -7.67
CA LYS A 73 23.45 -12.30 -7.23
C LYS A 73 24.58 -12.52 -6.21
N ARG A 74 25.82 -12.07 -6.53
CA ARG A 74 26.97 -12.22 -5.63
C ARG A 74 26.70 -11.59 -4.26
N ILE A 75 26.10 -10.38 -4.24
CA ILE A 75 25.77 -9.66 -3.02
C ILE A 75 24.65 -10.41 -2.25
N ALA A 76 23.68 -10.95 -2.96
CA ALA A 76 22.60 -11.75 -2.39
C ALA A 76 23.13 -13.00 -1.68
N ASP A 77 24.12 -13.71 -2.25
CA ASP A 77 24.75 -14.87 -1.63
C ASP A 77 25.40 -14.54 -0.28
N GLU A 78 25.99 -13.34 -0.16
CA GLU A 78 26.54 -12.87 1.12
C GLU A 78 25.45 -12.57 2.16
N LEU A 79 24.29 -12.04 1.75
CA LEU A 79 23.12 -11.86 2.64
C LEU A 79 22.57 -13.20 3.14
N VAL A 80 22.52 -14.20 2.24
CA VAL A 80 22.16 -15.56 2.59
C VAL A 80 23.14 -16.14 3.60
N GLY A 81 24.42 -15.84 3.49
CA GLY A 81 25.45 -16.20 4.48
C GLY A 81 25.08 -15.69 5.89
N ILE A 82 24.75 -14.41 6.02
CA ILE A 82 24.33 -13.82 7.30
C ILE A 82 23.08 -14.52 7.85
N SER A 83 22.09 -14.80 6.98
CA SER A 83 20.85 -15.48 7.36
C SER A 83 21.11 -16.90 7.92
N ARG A 84 22.00 -17.66 7.26
CA ARG A 84 22.41 -19.02 7.70
C ARG A 84 23.15 -19.00 9.02
N GLU A 85 24.11 -18.07 9.18
CA GLU A 85 24.86 -17.89 10.42
C GLU A 85 23.91 -17.52 11.58
N ALA A 86 22.93 -16.62 11.35
CA ALA A 86 21.91 -16.29 12.32
C ALA A 86 21.01 -17.49 12.69
N SER A 87 20.72 -18.36 11.72
CA SER A 87 19.92 -19.58 11.94
C SER A 87 20.66 -20.62 12.79
N GLY A 88 21.99 -20.59 12.83
CA GLY A 88 22.81 -21.43 13.68
C GLY A 88 22.67 -21.14 15.19
N PHE A 89 22.13 -19.99 15.58
CA PHE A 89 21.89 -19.66 17.01
C PHE A 89 20.61 -20.35 17.50
N ASP A 90 20.70 -21.04 18.62
CA ASP A 90 19.56 -21.60 19.35
C ASP A 90 18.85 -20.48 20.15
N LEU A 91 17.72 -20.02 19.65
CA LEU A 91 16.96 -18.93 20.27
C LEU A 91 16.46 -19.25 21.69
N SER A 92 16.37 -20.53 22.07
CA SER A 92 15.98 -20.93 23.42
C SER A 92 17.08 -20.63 24.45
N LYS A 93 18.33 -20.58 24.02
CA LYS A 93 19.50 -20.27 24.86
C LYS A 93 19.81 -18.78 24.99
N VAL A 94 19.20 -17.94 24.13
CA VAL A 94 19.33 -16.48 24.20
C VAL A 94 18.40 -15.96 25.29
N GLN A 95 18.95 -15.38 26.33
CA GLN A 95 18.20 -14.87 27.49
C GLN A 95 17.74 -13.43 27.26
N ASP A 96 18.53 -12.64 26.54
CA ASP A 96 18.21 -11.25 26.22
C ASP A 96 17.18 -11.19 25.08
N GLY A 97 16.00 -10.59 25.36
CA GLY A 97 14.91 -10.47 24.40
C GLY A 97 15.22 -9.60 23.19
N GLU A 98 16.09 -8.60 23.34
CA GLU A 98 16.49 -7.72 22.22
C GLU A 98 17.45 -8.45 21.29
N LEU A 99 18.42 -9.21 21.84
CA LEU A 99 19.30 -10.06 21.03
C LEU A 99 18.51 -11.16 20.30
N LYS A 100 17.52 -11.75 20.97
CA LYS A 100 16.64 -12.76 20.37
C LYS A 100 15.87 -12.20 19.18
N LEU A 101 15.28 -11.00 19.31
CA LEU A 101 14.57 -10.33 18.24
C LEU A 101 15.53 -9.98 17.08
N ALA A 102 16.72 -9.45 17.39
CA ALA A 102 17.74 -9.14 16.38
C ALA A 102 18.16 -10.37 15.57
N LEU A 103 18.37 -11.52 16.21
CA LEU A 103 18.66 -12.78 15.54
C LEU A 103 17.49 -13.24 14.66
N GLN A 104 16.26 -13.10 15.12
CA GLN A 104 15.06 -13.40 14.33
C GLN A 104 14.96 -12.54 13.08
N GLU A 105 15.30 -11.26 13.16
CA GLU A 105 15.33 -10.38 11.99
C GLU A 105 16.49 -10.74 11.05
N LEU A 106 17.69 -11.02 11.58
CA LEU A 106 18.83 -11.44 10.76
C LEU A 106 18.61 -12.77 10.03
N ARG A 107 17.82 -13.70 10.60
CA ARG A 107 17.41 -14.94 9.90
C ARG A 107 16.62 -14.67 8.62
N LYS A 108 15.91 -13.55 8.53
CA LYS A 108 15.05 -13.19 7.41
C LYS A 108 15.75 -12.33 6.35
N VAL A 109 16.98 -11.86 6.60
CA VAL A 109 17.65 -10.93 5.66
C VAL A 109 18.00 -11.57 4.33
N GLY A 110 18.13 -12.90 4.28
CA GLY A 110 18.28 -13.66 3.05
C GLY A 110 17.05 -13.61 2.16
N ASP A 111 15.84 -13.49 2.76
CA ASP A 111 14.55 -13.41 2.06
C ASP A 111 14.44 -14.46 0.94
N LEU A 112 13.95 -14.09 -0.24
CA LEU A 112 13.91 -14.97 -1.42
C LEU A 112 15.30 -15.25 -2.03
N PHE A 113 16.32 -14.49 -1.68
CA PHE A 113 17.69 -14.73 -2.14
C PHE A 113 18.27 -16.07 -1.71
N VAL A 114 17.69 -16.71 -0.67
CA VAL A 114 18.08 -18.09 -0.27
C VAL A 114 17.84 -19.12 -1.37
N LEU A 115 17.07 -18.79 -2.40
CA LEU A 115 16.86 -19.62 -3.59
C LEU A 115 18.11 -19.66 -4.51
N GLY A 116 19.10 -18.79 -4.30
CA GLY A 116 20.32 -18.72 -5.09
C GLY A 116 20.03 -18.41 -6.57
N GLU A 117 20.51 -19.27 -7.48
CA GLU A 117 20.28 -19.09 -8.93
C GLU A 117 18.80 -19.14 -9.31
N ASP A 118 18.02 -19.92 -8.62
CA ASP A 118 16.57 -20.01 -8.87
C ASP A 118 15.83 -18.70 -8.57
N TYR A 119 16.40 -17.78 -7.75
CA TYR A 119 15.75 -16.51 -7.44
C TYR A 119 15.47 -15.69 -8.70
N PHE A 120 16.45 -15.55 -9.59
CA PHE A 120 16.26 -14.74 -10.80
C PHE A 120 15.30 -15.40 -11.78
N SER A 121 15.46 -16.72 -12.04
CA SER A 121 14.60 -17.44 -12.99
C SER A 121 13.18 -17.65 -12.46
N SER A 122 13.04 -17.94 -11.17
CA SER A 122 11.74 -18.29 -10.58
C SER A 122 10.98 -17.09 -9.97
N VAL A 123 11.65 -15.97 -9.70
CA VAL A 123 11.00 -14.80 -9.09
C VAL A 123 11.10 -13.59 -10.01
N GLN A 124 12.29 -13.09 -10.28
CA GLN A 124 12.46 -11.84 -11.03
C GLN A 124 11.95 -11.92 -12.47
N MET A 125 12.26 -13.00 -13.20
CA MET A 125 11.75 -13.16 -14.56
C MET A 125 10.24 -13.33 -14.60
N ASN A 126 9.65 -14.05 -13.64
CA ASN A 126 8.20 -14.21 -13.59
C ASN A 126 7.48 -12.90 -13.19
N LEU A 127 8.06 -12.12 -12.27
CA LEU A 127 7.55 -10.77 -11.95
C LEU A 127 7.62 -9.85 -13.17
N ALA A 128 8.75 -9.82 -13.87
CA ALA A 128 8.92 -9.02 -15.07
C ALA A 128 7.94 -9.44 -16.18
N ALA A 129 7.71 -10.74 -16.36
CA ALA A 129 6.72 -11.26 -17.31
C ALA A 129 5.30 -10.80 -16.95
N LEU A 130 4.91 -10.89 -15.66
CA LEU A 130 3.62 -10.41 -15.19
C LEU A 130 3.46 -8.89 -15.37
N GLN A 131 4.50 -8.10 -15.11
CA GLN A 131 4.48 -6.66 -15.33
C GLN A 131 4.32 -6.31 -16.81
N LYS A 132 5.09 -6.97 -17.66
CA LYS A 132 5.05 -6.76 -19.11
C LYS A 132 3.66 -6.99 -19.70
N MET A 133 2.95 -8.02 -19.23
CA MET A 133 1.57 -8.29 -19.67
C MET A 133 0.65 -7.08 -19.58
N SER A 134 0.85 -6.19 -18.61
CA SER A 134 0.00 -5.01 -18.44
C SER A 134 0.27 -3.89 -19.45
N THR A 135 1.45 -3.87 -20.05
CA THR A 135 1.90 -2.83 -20.98
C THR A 135 1.98 -3.30 -22.43
N ASP A 136 1.85 -4.61 -22.68
CA ASP A 136 1.82 -5.15 -24.04
C ASP A 136 0.52 -4.74 -24.74
N LYS A 137 0.65 -4.17 -25.94
CA LYS A 137 -0.47 -3.77 -26.80
C LYS A 137 -0.95 -4.97 -27.61
N ASP A 138 -1.84 -5.72 -27.03
CA ASP A 138 -2.28 -6.98 -27.61
C ASP A 138 -3.80 -7.23 -27.49
N ILE A 139 -4.56 -6.28 -26.94
CA ILE A 139 -6.01 -6.35 -26.80
C ILE A 139 -6.66 -5.59 -27.95
N GLU A 140 -7.47 -6.28 -28.74
CA GLU A 140 -8.20 -5.65 -29.84
C GLU A 140 -9.24 -4.64 -29.32
N PRO A 141 -9.44 -3.50 -29.99
CA PRO A 141 -10.47 -2.54 -29.64
C PRO A 141 -11.88 -3.14 -29.73
N TYR A 142 -12.77 -2.69 -28.82
CA TYR A 142 -14.19 -3.07 -28.86
C TYR A 142 -14.89 -2.48 -30.10
N LEU A 143 -15.46 -3.35 -30.94
CA LEU A 143 -16.06 -2.93 -32.23
C LEU A 143 -17.51 -2.46 -32.11
N GLY A 144 -18.18 -2.70 -30.96
CA GLY A 144 -19.57 -2.28 -30.73
C GLY A 144 -19.75 -0.86 -30.25
N GLY A 145 -18.68 -0.23 -29.75
CA GLY A 145 -18.70 1.14 -29.21
C GLY A 145 -18.69 2.22 -30.30
N ALA A 146 -19.14 3.43 -29.96
CA ALA A 146 -18.94 4.60 -30.81
C ALA A 146 -17.44 4.91 -30.86
N LYS A 147 -16.79 4.80 -32.03
CA LYS A 147 -15.39 5.20 -32.22
C LYS A 147 -15.22 6.68 -31.87
N MET A 148 -14.28 6.99 -30.98
CA MET A 148 -13.88 8.36 -30.75
C MET A 148 -13.17 8.89 -32.01
N PRO A 149 -13.38 10.18 -32.38
CA PRO A 149 -12.62 10.76 -33.48
C PRO A 149 -11.13 10.70 -33.16
N ASN A 150 -10.34 10.03 -34.01
CA ASN A 150 -8.91 9.78 -33.91
C ASN A 150 -8.47 8.52 -33.12
N GLU A 151 -9.35 7.61 -32.79
CA GLU A 151 -8.91 6.31 -32.31
C GLU A 151 -8.39 5.46 -33.49
N ASP A 152 -7.11 5.15 -33.43
CA ASP A 152 -6.45 4.16 -34.25
C ASP A 152 -7.02 2.76 -33.90
N ASP A 153 -7.23 1.91 -34.91
CA ASP A 153 -7.66 0.50 -34.71
C ASP A 153 -6.51 -0.39 -34.15
N SER A 154 -5.46 0.22 -33.62
CA SER A 154 -4.32 -0.49 -33.04
C SER A 154 -4.68 -1.22 -31.76
N PRO A 155 -4.08 -2.38 -31.49
CA PRO A 155 -4.25 -3.10 -30.24
C PRO A 155 -3.87 -2.25 -29.02
N LEU A 156 -4.61 -2.45 -27.94
CA LEU A 156 -4.52 -1.69 -26.70
C LEU A 156 -3.73 -2.44 -25.64
N ALA A 157 -3.01 -1.69 -24.79
CA ALA A 157 -2.46 -2.20 -23.55
C ALA A 157 -3.48 -2.08 -22.41
N TYR A 158 -3.39 -2.96 -21.41
CA TYR A 158 -4.21 -2.77 -20.21
C TYR A 158 -3.89 -1.43 -19.55
N TYR A 159 -2.62 -1.12 -19.36
CA TYR A 159 -2.14 0.16 -18.88
C TYR A 159 -1.31 0.88 -19.96
N PRO A 160 -1.64 2.12 -20.32
CA PRO A 160 -2.69 2.97 -19.74
C PRO A 160 -4.05 2.89 -20.46
N ASP A 161 -4.16 2.20 -21.60
CA ASP A 161 -5.24 2.40 -22.58
C ASP A 161 -6.60 1.92 -22.04
N ILE A 162 -6.71 0.63 -21.69
CA ILE A 162 -7.96 0.06 -21.15
C ILE A 162 -8.34 0.72 -19.82
N GLN A 163 -7.36 1.07 -18.98
CA GLN A 163 -7.66 1.77 -17.74
C GLN A 163 -8.33 3.13 -17.99
N LYS A 164 -7.88 3.90 -18.99
CA LYS A 164 -8.52 5.16 -19.40
C LYS A 164 -9.94 4.95 -19.93
N ILE A 165 -10.18 3.85 -20.67
CA ILE A 165 -11.52 3.50 -21.13
C ILE A 165 -12.41 3.20 -19.92
N VAL A 166 -12.00 2.37 -18.99
CA VAL A 166 -12.77 2.05 -17.77
C VAL A 166 -13.10 3.29 -16.95
N GLN A 167 -12.21 4.28 -16.93
CA GLN A 167 -12.44 5.56 -16.23
C GLN A 167 -13.51 6.42 -16.91
N ARG A 168 -13.73 6.30 -18.21
CA ARG A 168 -14.57 7.23 -19.00
C ARG A 168 -15.81 6.58 -19.58
N SER A 169 -15.72 5.30 -19.94
CA SER A 169 -16.83 4.60 -20.60
C SER A 169 -18.02 4.42 -19.65
N SER A 170 -19.20 4.50 -20.23
CA SER A 170 -20.46 4.09 -19.61
C SER A 170 -21.17 3.00 -20.40
N ASP A 171 -20.52 2.47 -21.44
CA ASP A 171 -21.00 1.34 -22.20
C ASP A 171 -20.70 0.04 -21.45
N VAL A 172 -21.75 -0.65 -21.01
CA VAL A 172 -21.64 -1.86 -20.20
C VAL A 172 -21.02 -3.02 -20.98
N ASP A 173 -21.29 -3.10 -22.28
CA ASP A 173 -20.78 -4.18 -23.13
C ASP A 173 -19.29 -3.98 -23.43
N GLU A 174 -18.86 -2.73 -23.64
CA GLU A 174 -17.45 -2.36 -23.76
C GLU A 174 -16.67 -2.68 -22.48
N LEU A 175 -17.18 -2.26 -21.31
CA LEU A 175 -16.55 -2.53 -20.03
C LEU A 175 -16.43 -4.04 -19.75
N LYS A 176 -17.49 -4.80 -20.09
CA LYS A 176 -17.49 -6.25 -19.95
C LYS A 176 -16.50 -6.89 -20.91
N TYR A 177 -16.47 -6.46 -22.18
CA TYR A 177 -15.55 -6.95 -23.19
C TYR A 177 -14.09 -6.83 -22.76
N TYR A 178 -13.65 -5.66 -22.31
CA TYR A 178 -12.27 -5.46 -21.85
C TYR A 178 -11.96 -6.22 -20.56
N TRP A 179 -12.95 -6.37 -19.67
CA TRP A 179 -12.81 -7.17 -18.47
C TRP A 179 -12.54 -8.65 -18.78
N GLU A 180 -13.31 -9.22 -19.70
CA GLU A 180 -13.20 -10.63 -20.13
C GLU A 180 -11.94 -10.85 -20.96
N THR A 181 -11.77 -10.08 -22.03
CA THR A 181 -10.67 -10.26 -22.99
C THR A 181 -9.31 -10.18 -22.30
N TRP A 182 -9.13 -9.21 -21.39
CA TRP A 182 -7.89 -9.09 -20.64
C TRP A 182 -7.58 -10.35 -19.81
N ARG A 183 -8.56 -10.88 -19.10
CA ARG A 183 -8.38 -12.05 -18.24
C ARG A 183 -8.17 -13.31 -19.06
N ASP A 184 -9.00 -13.54 -20.03
CA ASP A 184 -8.99 -14.78 -20.84
C ASP A 184 -7.70 -14.89 -21.67
N LYS A 185 -7.24 -13.79 -22.23
CA LYS A 185 -5.99 -13.77 -23.00
C LYS A 185 -4.76 -14.05 -22.15
N ASN A 186 -4.74 -13.53 -20.96
CA ASN A 186 -3.56 -13.61 -20.08
C ASN A 186 -3.60 -14.79 -19.10
N GLN A 187 -4.68 -15.54 -19.04
CA GLN A 187 -4.98 -16.57 -18.07
C GLN A 187 -3.83 -17.59 -17.88
N ILE A 188 -3.32 -18.17 -18.96
CA ILE A 188 -2.30 -19.23 -18.91
C ILE A 188 -0.98 -18.66 -18.39
N TRP A 189 -0.53 -17.52 -18.94
CA TRP A 189 0.72 -16.89 -18.55
C TRP A 189 0.68 -16.39 -17.10
N ALA A 190 -0.42 -15.74 -16.71
CA ALA A 190 -0.63 -15.30 -15.34
C ALA A 190 -0.59 -16.48 -14.36
N SER A 191 -1.24 -17.60 -14.69
CA SER A 191 -1.26 -18.81 -13.88
C SER A 191 0.14 -19.37 -13.64
N VAL A 192 0.90 -19.61 -14.71
CA VAL A 192 2.24 -20.23 -14.63
C VAL A 192 3.21 -19.34 -13.87
N ASN A 193 3.29 -18.05 -14.23
CA ASN A 193 4.21 -17.13 -13.58
C ASN A 193 3.88 -16.92 -12.11
N PHE A 194 2.60 -16.73 -11.79
CA PHE A 194 2.13 -16.54 -10.41
C PHE A 194 2.38 -17.77 -9.54
N TYR A 195 2.09 -18.97 -10.04
CA TYR A 195 2.33 -20.21 -9.32
C TYR A 195 3.81 -20.43 -8.99
N THR A 196 4.69 -20.14 -9.97
CA THR A 196 6.13 -20.24 -9.77
C THR A 196 6.59 -19.30 -8.64
N ILE A 197 6.03 -18.10 -8.55
CA ILE A 197 6.32 -17.16 -7.46
C ILE A 197 5.82 -17.72 -6.11
N VAL A 198 4.60 -18.25 -6.04
CA VAL A 198 4.05 -18.86 -4.81
C VAL A 198 4.93 -19.99 -4.33
N GLN A 199 5.33 -20.91 -5.23
CA GLN A 199 6.24 -22.01 -4.90
C GLN A 199 7.61 -21.51 -4.42
N SER A 200 8.09 -20.41 -4.99
CA SER A 200 9.35 -19.79 -4.57
C SER A 200 9.29 -19.31 -3.12
N TYR A 201 8.21 -18.65 -2.71
CA TYR A 201 8.00 -18.27 -1.30
C TYR A 201 7.95 -19.50 -0.37
N GLN A 202 7.23 -20.54 -0.76
CA GLN A 202 7.15 -21.79 0.02
C GLN A 202 8.52 -22.46 0.15
N LYS A 203 9.31 -22.52 -0.95
CA LYS A 203 10.67 -23.09 -0.96
C LYS A 203 11.61 -22.26 -0.10
N ALA A 204 11.60 -20.95 -0.21
CA ALA A 204 12.45 -20.05 0.58
C ALA A 204 12.12 -20.17 2.09
N ALA A 205 10.85 -20.18 2.44
CA ALA A 205 10.41 -20.34 3.83
C ALA A 205 10.90 -21.67 4.44
N LYS A 206 10.86 -22.77 3.66
CA LYS A 206 11.39 -24.07 4.07
C LYS A 206 12.91 -24.03 4.27
N ILE A 207 13.65 -23.37 3.41
CA ILE A 207 15.12 -23.21 3.53
C ILE A 207 15.47 -22.39 4.79
N LEU A 208 14.71 -21.33 5.07
CA LEU A 208 14.91 -20.46 6.22
C LEU A 208 14.34 -21.04 7.55
N GLU A 209 13.63 -22.17 7.48
CA GLU A 209 12.97 -22.80 8.62
C GLU A 209 12.00 -21.84 9.35
N ILE A 210 11.30 -21.02 8.59
CA ILE A 210 10.29 -20.08 9.11
C ILE A 210 8.93 -20.33 8.46
N PRO A 211 7.83 -20.00 9.13
CA PRO A 211 6.52 -20.02 8.50
C PRO A 211 6.48 -19.09 7.28
N VAL A 212 5.92 -19.55 6.15
CA VAL A 212 5.90 -18.81 4.88
C VAL A 212 5.28 -17.41 5.01
N HIS A 213 4.31 -17.26 5.87
CA HIS A 213 3.68 -15.96 6.12
C HIS A 213 4.64 -14.92 6.73
N GLN A 214 5.70 -15.33 7.45
CA GLN A 214 6.71 -14.38 7.96
C GLN A 214 7.55 -13.75 6.83
N LEU A 215 7.73 -14.46 5.72
CA LEU A 215 8.29 -13.87 4.50
C LEU A 215 7.31 -12.92 3.82
N TRP A 216 6.01 -13.27 3.81
CA TRP A 216 5.00 -12.51 3.11
C TRP A 216 4.53 -11.28 3.89
N TYR A 217 4.15 -11.41 5.18
CA TYR A 217 3.57 -10.31 5.94
C TYR A 217 4.58 -9.47 6.72
N ARG A 218 5.67 -10.07 7.17
CA ARG A 218 6.65 -9.47 8.09
C ARG A 218 6.06 -8.98 9.42
N TYR A 219 4.84 -9.43 9.75
CA TYR A 219 4.16 -9.24 11.03
C TYR A 219 4.00 -10.59 11.74
N ASP A 220 3.60 -10.58 13.00
CA ASP A 220 3.11 -11.79 13.70
C ASP A 220 1.76 -12.18 13.10
N SER A 221 1.75 -13.18 12.26
CA SER A 221 0.82 -13.31 11.16
C SER A 221 -0.51 -13.96 11.47
N GLN A 222 -0.55 -15.01 12.30
CA GLN A 222 -1.86 -15.61 12.63
C GLN A 222 -2.75 -14.60 13.35
N GLU A 223 -2.16 -13.86 14.27
CA GLU A 223 -2.85 -12.81 14.98
C GLU A 223 -3.23 -11.64 14.04
N MET A 224 -2.38 -11.31 13.07
CA MET A 224 -2.66 -10.24 12.12
C MET A 224 -3.90 -10.55 11.26
N LEU A 225 -4.02 -11.75 10.73
CA LEU A 225 -5.19 -12.14 9.94
C LEU A 225 -6.47 -12.11 10.78
N GLN A 226 -6.43 -12.59 12.03
CA GLN A 226 -7.57 -12.49 12.96
C GLN A 226 -7.97 -11.04 13.23
N GLN A 227 -7.00 -10.14 13.40
CA GLN A 227 -7.29 -8.71 13.57
C GLN A 227 -7.87 -8.08 12.32
N MET A 228 -7.43 -8.49 11.12
CA MET A 228 -8.04 -8.05 9.87
C MET A 228 -9.50 -8.54 9.78
N GLU A 229 -9.78 -9.77 10.16
CA GLU A 229 -11.15 -10.32 10.22
C GLU A 229 -12.03 -9.54 11.19
N GLN A 230 -11.51 -9.19 12.36
CA GLN A 230 -12.23 -8.34 13.33
C GLN A 230 -12.52 -6.95 12.74
N ALA A 231 -11.52 -6.29 12.15
CA ALA A 231 -11.71 -4.98 11.52
C ALA A 231 -12.74 -5.04 10.38
N MET A 232 -12.76 -6.13 9.59
CA MET A 232 -13.79 -6.39 8.58
C MET A 232 -15.19 -6.57 9.18
N ALA A 233 -15.29 -7.28 10.30
CA ALA A 233 -16.58 -7.46 10.99
C ALA A 233 -17.13 -6.13 11.50
N GLU A 234 -16.30 -5.25 12.05
CA GLU A 234 -16.65 -3.90 12.46
C GLU A 234 -17.10 -3.03 11.28
N LEU A 235 -16.40 -3.13 10.13
CA LEU A 235 -16.70 -2.34 8.94
C LEU A 235 -17.97 -2.78 8.22
N ARG A 236 -18.31 -4.06 8.26
CA ARG A 236 -19.36 -4.70 7.47
C ARG A 236 -20.69 -3.96 7.44
N PRO A 237 -21.27 -3.48 8.57
CA PRO A 237 -22.57 -2.79 8.55
C PRO A 237 -22.54 -1.50 7.72
N ALA A 238 -21.47 -0.71 7.81
CA ALA A 238 -21.31 0.52 7.02
C ALA A 238 -21.02 0.21 5.55
N TYR A 239 -20.16 -0.79 5.29
CA TYR A 239 -19.89 -1.28 3.95
C TYR A 239 -21.17 -1.70 3.22
N GLN A 240 -22.04 -2.47 3.86
CA GLN A 240 -23.30 -2.93 3.27
C GLN A 240 -24.24 -1.77 2.93
N GLN A 241 -24.23 -0.68 3.70
CA GLN A 241 -25.00 0.53 3.36
C GLN A 241 -24.47 1.18 2.08
N LEU A 242 -23.15 1.33 1.97
CA LEU A 242 -22.52 1.92 0.80
C LEU A 242 -22.69 1.03 -0.44
N HIS A 243 -22.46 -0.28 -0.30
CA HIS A 243 -22.67 -1.26 -1.36
C HIS A 243 -24.12 -1.24 -1.88
N ALA A 244 -25.11 -1.21 -0.98
CA ALA A 244 -26.53 -1.17 -1.36
C ALA A 244 -26.86 0.10 -2.15
N PHE A 245 -26.31 1.24 -1.76
CA PHE A 245 -26.44 2.50 -2.48
C PHE A 245 -25.82 2.40 -3.88
N VAL A 246 -24.57 1.99 -3.98
CA VAL A 246 -23.86 1.85 -5.27
C VAL A 246 -24.60 0.88 -6.20
N ARG A 247 -25.01 -0.28 -5.69
CA ARG A 247 -25.82 -1.25 -6.45
C ARG A 247 -27.13 -0.67 -6.96
N HIS A 248 -27.84 0.08 -6.11
CA HIS A 248 -29.10 0.71 -6.50
C HIS A 248 -28.91 1.69 -7.65
N GLU A 249 -27.86 2.47 -7.62
CA GLU A 249 -27.59 3.45 -8.64
C GLU A 249 -27.12 2.82 -9.95
N LEU A 250 -26.28 1.78 -9.86
CA LEU A 250 -25.91 0.96 -11.03
C LEU A 250 -27.14 0.26 -11.64
N HIS A 251 -28.03 -0.28 -10.80
CA HIS A 251 -29.29 -0.88 -11.25
C HIS A 251 -30.19 0.14 -11.98
N LYS A 252 -30.32 1.36 -11.47
CA LYS A 252 -31.06 2.43 -12.16
C LYS A 252 -30.47 2.78 -13.52
N LYS A 253 -29.14 2.79 -13.62
CA LYS A 253 -28.44 3.16 -14.85
C LYS A 253 -28.49 2.04 -15.90
N TYR A 254 -28.22 0.81 -15.50
CA TYR A 254 -28.00 -0.31 -16.41
C TYR A 254 -29.14 -1.33 -16.47
N GLY A 255 -30.13 -1.22 -15.56
CA GLY A 255 -31.29 -2.12 -15.54
C GLY A 255 -31.03 -3.46 -14.86
N ASN A 256 -32.12 -4.23 -14.69
CA ASN A 256 -32.11 -5.48 -13.92
C ASN A 256 -31.36 -6.62 -14.61
N GLU A 257 -31.27 -6.59 -15.96
CA GLU A 257 -30.56 -7.60 -16.73
C GLU A 257 -29.04 -7.55 -16.50
N VAL A 258 -28.52 -6.37 -16.17
CA VAL A 258 -27.08 -6.15 -15.93
C VAL A 258 -26.75 -6.16 -14.44
N VAL A 259 -27.55 -5.45 -13.64
CA VAL A 259 -27.32 -5.34 -12.18
C VAL A 259 -28.59 -5.73 -11.44
N SER A 260 -28.56 -6.85 -10.76
CA SER A 260 -29.67 -7.29 -9.93
C SER A 260 -29.93 -6.29 -8.78
N ALA A 261 -31.19 -5.94 -8.56
CA ALA A 261 -31.58 -5.07 -7.44
C ALA A 261 -31.18 -5.62 -6.06
N ASN A 262 -31.01 -6.95 -5.94
CA ASN A 262 -30.82 -7.64 -4.66
C ASN A 262 -29.59 -8.57 -4.63
N GLY A 263 -28.84 -8.68 -5.74
CA GLY A 263 -27.66 -9.55 -5.87
C GLY A 263 -26.34 -8.85 -5.57
N PRO A 264 -25.23 -9.51 -5.82
CA PRO A 264 -23.91 -8.87 -5.89
C PRO A 264 -23.82 -7.86 -7.05
N ILE A 265 -22.76 -7.06 -7.07
CA ILE A 265 -22.43 -6.16 -8.18
C ILE A 265 -21.46 -6.88 -9.13
N PRO A 266 -21.69 -6.87 -10.46
CA PRO A 266 -20.73 -7.39 -11.43
C PRO A 266 -19.40 -6.66 -11.36
N ASP A 267 -18.28 -7.40 -11.33
CA ASP A 267 -16.93 -6.87 -11.06
C ASP A 267 -16.49 -5.79 -12.04
N HIS A 268 -16.83 -5.89 -13.33
CA HIS A 268 -16.47 -4.85 -14.32
C HIS A 268 -17.10 -3.48 -13.99
N LEU A 269 -18.32 -3.45 -13.44
CA LEU A 269 -18.98 -2.23 -13.00
C LEU A 269 -18.50 -1.77 -11.63
N PHE A 270 -18.19 -2.71 -10.74
CA PHE A 270 -17.59 -2.36 -9.44
C PHE A 270 -16.22 -1.68 -9.63
N GLN A 271 -15.41 -2.21 -10.54
CA GLN A 271 -14.13 -1.59 -10.91
C GLN A 271 -14.30 -0.22 -11.56
N GLN A 272 -15.29 -0.05 -12.44
CA GLN A 272 -15.63 1.25 -13.00
C GLN A 272 -15.91 2.27 -11.89
N VAL A 273 -16.71 1.91 -10.89
CA VAL A 273 -17.01 2.79 -9.75
C VAL A 273 -15.74 3.22 -9.01
N LEU A 274 -14.81 2.29 -8.79
CA LEU A 274 -13.54 2.58 -8.10
C LEU A 274 -12.63 3.50 -8.92
N GLU A 275 -12.49 3.23 -10.21
CA GLU A 275 -11.63 4.02 -11.11
C GLU A 275 -12.20 5.43 -11.35
N GLN A 276 -13.53 5.57 -11.39
CA GLN A 276 -14.21 6.86 -11.58
C GLN A 276 -14.41 7.67 -10.30
N ALA A 277 -14.06 7.16 -9.13
CA ALA A 277 -14.34 7.82 -7.85
C ALA A 277 -13.78 9.25 -7.75
N TRP A 278 -12.70 9.55 -8.48
CA TRP A 278 -12.05 10.85 -8.52
C TRP A 278 -12.21 11.60 -9.84
N GLU A 279 -12.84 10.97 -10.86
CA GLU A 279 -13.03 11.58 -12.17
C GLU A 279 -14.28 12.47 -12.21
N GLU A 280 -14.25 13.51 -13.03
CA GLU A 280 -15.43 14.32 -13.32
C GLU A 280 -16.43 13.52 -14.15
N GLY A 281 -17.70 13.58 -13.79
CA GLY A 281 -18.76 12.88 -14.52
C GLY A 281 -18.99 11.45 -14.07
N SER A 282 -18.36 11.03 -12.97
CA SER A 282 -18.58 9.68 -12.42
C SER A 282 -20.06 9.41 -12.14
N ILE A 283 -20.45 8.13 -12.24
CA ILE A 283 -21.78 7.64 -11.84
C ILE A 283 -22.25 8.19 -10.50
N ILE A 284 -21.30 8.45 -9.61
CA ILE A 284 -21.52 8.85 -8.23
C ILE A 284 -21.79 10.35 -8.14
N GLU A 285 -21.26 11.16 -9.03
CA GLU A 285 -21.51 12.59 -9.07
C GLU A 285 -22.95 12.95 -9.44
N ALA A 286 -23.67 12.03 -10.10
CA ALA A 286 -25.08 12.23 -10.43
C ALA A 286 -25.98 12.37 -9.20
N TYR A 287 -25.50 11.95 -8.02
CA TYR A 287 -26.32 11.94 -6.78
C TYR A 287 -26.07 13.11 -5.85
N PHE A 288 -24.89 13.67 -5.90
CA PHE A 288 -24.63 14.96 -5.27
C PHE A 288 -24.57 16.00 -6.39
N PRO A 289 -25.57 16.88 -6.49
CA PRO A 289 -25.53 17.88 -7.54
C PRO A 289 -24.20 18.63 -7.46
N ARG A 290 -23.52 18.69 -8.59
CA ARG A 290 -22.20 19.33 -8.80
C ARG A 290 -22.08 20.77 -8.35
N LYS A 291 -23.17 21.37 -7.92
CA LYS A 291 -23.21 22.72 -7.42
C LYS A 291 -22.32 22.77 -6.19
N ASP A 292 -21.20 23.44 -6.32
CA ASP A 292 -20.28 23.81 -5.25
C ASP A 292 -19.20 22.78 -4.84
N LEU A 293 -18.82 21.82 -5.71
CA LEU A 293 -17.59 21.05 -5.47
C LEU A 293 -16.37 21.94 -5.75
N PRO A 294 -15.49 22.15 -4.75
CA PRO A 294 -14.23 22.82 -5.02
C PRO A 294 -13.44 22.00 -6.04
N GLN A 295 -12.96 22.65 -7.09
CA GLN A 295 -11.98 22.07 -7.97
C GLN A 295 -10.67 22.00 -7.17
N TYR A 296 -10.34 20.83 -6.63
CA TYR A 296 -9.18 20.69 -5.75
C TYR A 296 -7.86 21.04 -6.43
N ASP A 297 -7.74 20.83 -7.73
CA ASP A 297 -6.55 21.19 -8.48
C ASP A 297 -6.32 22.71 -8.54
N ASP A 298 -7.39 23.51 -8.49
CA ASP A 298 -7.27 24.99 -8.43
C ASP A 298 -6.47 25.46 -7.20
N PHE A 299 -6.44 24.66 -6.12
CA PHE A 299 -5.68 24.99 -4.92
C PHE A 299 -4.17 24.97 -5.13
N VAL A 300 -3.70 24.24 -6.11
CA VAL A 300 -2.28 23.99 -6.36
C VAL A 300 -1.78 24.47 -7.72
N GLN A 301 -2.67 24.90 -8.64
CA GLN A 301 -2.30 25.30 -10.00
C GLN A 301 -1.23 26.39 -10.08
N GLN A 302 -1.13 27.25 -9.07
CA GLN A 302 -0.14 28.33 -9.02
C GLN A 302 1.20 27.89 -8.42
N LEU A 303 1.30 26.65 -7.94
CA LEU A 303 2.49 26.11 -7.32
C LEU A 303 3.35 25.35 -8.34
N SER A 304 4.66 25.36 -8.16
CA SER A 304 5.55 24.47 -8.91
C SER A 304 5.59 23.08 -8.26
N ALA A 305 6.04 22.07 -9.00
CA ALA A 305 6.23 20.71 -8.47
C ALA A 305 7.13 20.72 -7.21
N LYS A 306 8.21 21.48 -7.23
CA LYS A 306 9.09 21.66 -6.05
C LYS A 306 8.38 22.36 -4.89
N ALA A 307 7.47 23.29 -5.16
CA ALA A 307 6.69 23.93 -4.10
C ALA A 307 5.73 22.94 -3.43
N LEU A 308 5.18 21.95 -4.15
CA LEU A 308 4.38 20.87 -3.56
C LEU A 308 5.22 20.01 -2.60
N ILE A 309 6.46 19.70 -2.96
CA ILE A 309 7.38 18.94 -2.09
C ILE A 309 7.70 19.76 -0.83
N ASN A 310 8.01 21.05 -0.97
CA ASN A 310 8.31 21.93 0.16
C ASN A 310 7.10 22.10 1.09
N GLU A 311 5.87 22.18 0.53
CA GLU A 311 4.64 22.24 1.33
C GLU A 311 4.47 20.96 2.16
N SER A 312 4.77 19.80 1.54
CA SER A 312 4.73 18.52 2.24
C SER A 312 5.80 18.40 3.33
N GLU A 313 7.01 18.92 3.09
CA GLU A 313 8.06 19.01 4.12
C GLU A 313 7.64 19.95 5.26
N SER A 314 6.99 21.09 4.91
CA SER A 314 6.57 22.08 5.90
C SER A 314 5.59 21.48 6.92
N PHE A 315 4.81 20.48 6.52
CA PHE A 315 3.93 19.77 7.44
C PHE A 315 4.72 19.09 8.56
N TYR A 316 5.77 18.36 8.22
CA TYR A 316 6.60 17.64 9.22
C TYR A 316 7.47 18.58 10.04
N THR A 317 8.04 19.62 9.44
CA THR A 317 8.81 20.61 10.18
C THR A 317 7.94 21.39 11.17
N SER A 318 6.68 21.64 10.83
CA SER A 318 5.70 22.25 11.76
C SER A 318 5.43 21.39 13.00
N LEU A 319 5.56 20.07 12.88
CA LEU A 319 5.47 19.13 14.00
C LEU A 319 6.77 19.06 14.83
N GLY A 320 7.80 19.81 14.42
CA GLY A 320 9.11 19.86 15.10
C GLY A 320 10.10 18.80 14.60
N PHE A 321 9.89 18.18 13.43
CA PHE A 321 10.96 17.43 12.77
C PHE A 321 12.02 18.39 12.22
N ALA A 322 13.27 17.93 12.14
CA ALA A 322 14.32 18.72 11.52
C ALA A 322 14.06 18.90 10.01
N PRO A 323 14.41 20.05 9.41
CA PRO A 323 14.41 20.19 7.95
C PRO A 323 15.28 19.12 7.30
N LEU A 324 14.91 18.69 6.10
CA LEU A 324 15.68 17.73 5.32
C LEU A 324 17.00 18.36 4.84
N SER A 325 17.98 17.52 4.56
CA SER A 325 19.31 17.98 4.16
C SER A 325 19.29 18.67 2.79
N ALA A 326 20.25 19.59 2.57
CA ALA A 326 20.46 20.17 1.25
C ALA A 326 20.76 19.11 0.17
N GLU A 327 21.32 17.98 0.57
CA GLU A 327 21.56 16.84 -0.31
C GLU A 327 20.26 16.20 -0.78
N PHE A 328 19.27 16.01 0.09
CA PHE A 328 17.93 15.54 -0.29
C PHE A 328 17.31 16.44 -1.36
N HIS A 329 17.33 17.76 -1.16
CA HIS A 329 16.76 18.71 -2.11
C HIS A 329 17.51 18.77 -3.45
N LYS A 330 18.82 18.52 -3.42
CA LYS A 330 19.65 18.49 -4.64
C LYS A 330 19.41 17.19 -5.44
N ASN A 331 19.16 16.10 -4.76
CA ASN A 331 19.06 14.76 -5.35
C ASN A 331 17.64 14.36 -5.73
N GLN A 332 16.68 15.30 -5.76
CA GLN A 332 15.36 15.02 -6.30
C GLN A 332 15.43 14.74 -7.80
N LEU A 333 14.78 13.66 -8.21
CA LEU A 333 14.79 13.21 -9.60
C LEU A 333 13.54 13.73 -10.32
N LYS A 334 13.74 14.30 -11.51
CA LYS A 334 12.64 14.54 -12.44
C LYS A 334 12.30 13.20 -13.11
N GLU A 335 11.02 12.93 -13.40
CA GLU A 335 10.69 11.76 -14.21
C GLU A 335 11.39 11.85 -15.57
N PRO A 336 12.15 10.81 -15.96
CA PRO A 336 12.99 10.89 -17.17
C PRO A 336 12.21 10.72 -18.47
N ASN A 337 10.96 10.28 -18.42
CA ASN A 337 10.23 9.91 -19.63
C ASN A 337 9.41 11.09 -20.17
N GLU A 338 10.02 11.84 -21.10
CA GLU A 338 9.37 12.94 -21.81
C GLU A 338 8.24 12.48 -22.75
N ASP A 339 8.23 11.20 -23.14
CA ASP A 339 7.22 10.62 -24.04
C ASP A 339 5.95 10.15 -23.33
N ARG A 340 5.93 10.10 -22.00
CA ARG A 340 4.71 9.83 -21.24
C ARG A 340 3.88 11.10 -21.09
N PRO A 341 2.56 11.04 -21.34
CA PRO A 341 1.70 12.14 -20.97
C PRO A 341 1.89 12.50 -19.49
N ASP A 342 2.03 13.76 -19.16
CA ASP A 342 2.20 14.26 -17.79
C ASP A 342 1.12 13.74 -16.81
N ASP A 343 -0.05 13.36 -17.34
CA ASP A 343 -1.15 12.78 -16.56
C ASP A 343 -0.83 11.39 -16.00
N ASP A 344 0.10 10.66 -16.62
CA ASP A 344 0.50 9.31 -16.22
C ASP A 344 1.71 9.29 -15.26
N CYS A 345 2.36 10.43 -15.05
CA CYS A 345 3.45 10.54 -14.09
C CYS A 345 2.95 10.35 -12.66
N ARG A 346 3.59 9.45 -11.92
CA ARG A 346 3.32 9.21 -10.50
C ARG A 346 4.57 9.49 -9.67
N PRO A 347 4.48 10.36 -8.64
CA PRO A 347 5.60 10.53 -7.72
C PRO A 347 6.05 9.19 -7.15
N ALA A 348 7.34 8.97 -7.08
CA ALA A 348 7.93 7.75 -6.56
C ALA A 348 9.03 8.06 -5.53
N LEU A 349 9.32 7.09 -4.68
CA LEU A 349 10.36 7.19 -3.69
C LEU A 349 11.30 5.99 -3.82
N PHE A 350 12.59 6.29 -3.96
CA PHE A 350 13.66 5.30 -3.99
C PHE A 350 14.45 5.38 -2.68
N ASP A 351 14.29 4.35 -1.86
CA ASP A 351 15.03 4.22 -0.61
C ASP A 351 16.33 3.46 -0.87
N LEU A 352 17.39 4.22 -1.11
CA LEU A 352 18.75 3.73 -1.26
C LEU A 352 19.55 4.08 0.02
N THR A 353 19.01 3.71 1.17
CA THR A 353 19.58 4.04 2.48
C THR A 353 21.12 4.04 2.48
N PRO A 354 21.82 5.10 2.94
CA PRO A 354 21.29 6.20 3.77
C PRO A 354 20.63 7.35 3.00
N HIS A 355 20.49 7.25 1.69
CA HIS A 355 19.93 8.29 0.84
C HIS A 355 18.53 7.89 0.37
N VAL A 356 17.61 8.82 0.45
CA VAL A 356 16.26 8.66 -0.09
C VAL A 356 16.09 9.65 -1.22
N TYR A 357 15.71 9.15 -2.39
CA TYR A 357 15.47 9.96 -3.58
C TYR A 357 13.97 10.05 -3.84
N MET A 358 13.48 11.25 -4.08
CA MET A 358 12.09 11.47 -4.49
C MET A 358 12.05 11.83 -5.96
N MET A 359 11.32 11.05 -6.74
CA MET A 359 10.99 11.37 -8.12
C MET A 359 9.73 12.24 -8.14
N TYR A 360 9.78 13.35 -8.87
CA TYR A 360 8.67 14.28 -8.97
C TYR A 360 8.16 14.43 -10.41
N CYS A 361 6.90 14.82 -10.52
CA CYS A 361 6.22 15.07 -11.77
C CYS A 361 6.08 16.59 -11.99
N GLU A 362 6.31 17.07 -13.20
CA GLU A 362 6.22 18.49 -13.53
C GLU A 362 4.79 19.04 -13.40
N LYS A 363 3.79 18.32 -13.93
CA LYS A 363 2.39 18.71 -13.82
C LYS A 363 1.93 18.63 -12.38
N VAL A 364 1.42 19.72 -11.85
CA VAL A 364 0.90 19.81 -10.49
C VAL A 364 -0.56 19.36 -10.44
N SER A 365 -0.95 18.69 -9.35
CA SER A 365 -2.33 18.39 -9.01
C SER A 365 -2.48 18.25 -7.50
N PHE A 366 -3.68 18.38 -6.98
CA PHE A 366 -3.96 18.15 -5.57
C PHE A 366 -3.66 16.70 -5.17
N ARG A 367 -3.96 15.73 -6.04
CA ARG A 367 -3.61 14.33 -5.83
C ARG A 367 -2.10 14.15 -5.63
N LYS A 368 -1.27 14.79 -6.46
CA LYS A 368 0.20 14.73 -6.32
C LYS A 368 0.67 15.40 -5.02
N LEU A 369 0.07 16.51 -4.60
CA LEU A 369 0.37 17.10 -3.28
C LEU A 369 0.12 16.11 -2.15
N MET A 370 -1.02 15.39 -2.16
CA MET A 370 -1.32 14.37 -1.14
C MET A 370 -0.34 13.20 -1.22
N GLN A 371 0.06 12.78 -2.42
CA GLN A 371 1.09 11.75 -2.59
C GLN A 371 2.45 12.19 -2.03
N TYR A 372 2.86 13.46 -2.22
CA TYR A 372 4.08 13.96 -1.60
C TYR A 372 4.00 13.98 -0.07
N HIS A 373 2.86 14.33 0.52
CA HIS A 373 2.65 14.23 1.97
C HIS A 373 2.82 12.78 2.47
N ALA A 374 2.25 11.81 1.76
CA ALA A 374 2.39 10.40 2.09
C ALA A 374 3.84 9.90 1.92
N HIS A 375 4.52 10.29 0.84
CA HIS A 375 5.92 9.93 0.60
C HIS A 375 6.86 10.56 1.63
N MET A 376 6.57 11.79 2.04
CA MET A 376 7.36 12.48 3.06
C MET A 376 7.35 11.72 4.40
N ALA A 377 6.29 10.98 4.73
CA ALA A 377 6.28 10.07 5.89
C ALA A 377 7.42 9.04 5.82
N ARG A 378 7.63 8.45 4.63
CA ARG A 378 8.71 7.47 4.42
C ARG A 378 10.09 8.12 4.56
N VAL A 379 10.26 9.33 4.00
CA VAL A 379 11.51 10.10 4.14
C VAL A 379 11.82 10.35 5.60
N TYR A 380 10.89 10.91 6.35
CA TYR A 380 11.09 11.19 7.78
C TYR A 380 11.22 9.93 8.63
N TYR A 381 10.54 8.85 8.26
CA TYR A 381 10.72 7.56 8.93
C TYR A 381 12.14 7.03 8.73
N ALA A 382 12.68 7.12 7.50
CA ALA A 382 14.07 6.76 7.20
C ALA A 382 15.04 7.63 8.00
N GLU A 383 14.82 8.96 8.06
CA GLU A 383 15.64 9.87 8.86
C GLU A 383 15.69 9.50 10.35
N GLN A 384 14.53 9.16 10.94
CA GLN A 384 14.44 8.77 12.35
C GLN A 384 15.13 7.42 12.65
N LYS A 385 15.16 6.51 11.67
CA LYS A 385 15.79 5.18 11.82
C LYS A 385 17.30 5.17 11.58
N LYS A 386 17.92 6.23 11.07
CA LYS A 386 19.36 6.28 10.73
C LYS A 386 20.31 5.85 11.85
N GLN A 387 19.88 5.96 13.11
CA GLN A 387 20.68 5.56 14.28
C GLN A 387 20.52 4.07 14.62
N LEU A 388 19.60 3.36 13.99
CA LEU A 388 19.36 1.94 14.24
C LEU A 388 20.25 1.07 13.34
N PRO A 389 20.58 -0.17 13.78
CA PRO A 389 21.10 -1.17 12.88
C PRO A 389 20.15 -1.42 11.71
N SER A 390 20.69 -1.54 10.49
CA SER A 390 19.92 -1.56 9.25
C SER A 390 18.96 -2.73 9.10
N TYR A 391 19.21 -3.86 9.75
CA TYR A 391 18.29 -5.01 9.75
C TYR A 391 16.96 -4.72 10.44
N TYR A 392 16.86 -3.64 11.22
CA TYR A 392 15.58 -3.15 11.75
C TYR A 392 14.82 -2.21 10.80
N PHE A 393 15.36 -1.86 9.64
CA PHE A 393 14.75 -0.89 8.73
C PHE A 393 13.56 -1.46 7.95
N LYS A 394 13.57 -2.77 7.67
CA LYS A 394 12.57 -3.41 6.79
C LYS A 394 11.25 -3.80 7.45
N ALA A 395 11.11 -3.66 8.78
CA ALA A 395 9.98 -4.21 9.48
C ALA A 395 8.80 -3.23 9.60
N TYR A 396 7.61 -3.81 9.61
CA TYR A 396 6.31 -3.22 9.96
C TYR A 396 5.71 -2.20 8.99
N ASN A 397 6.43 -1.64 8.03
CA ASN A 397 5.92 -0.67 7.04
C ASN A 397 4.99 0.42 7.64
N LEU A 398 5.27 0.88 8.88
CA LEU A 398 4.43 1.86 9.61
C LEU A 398 4.51 3.28 9.01
N GLU A 399 5.45 3.52 8.13
CA GLU A 399 5.55 4.75 7.33
C GLU A 399 4.31 4.98 6.45
N TYR A 400 3.64 3.92 5.99
CA TYR A 400 2.42 4.04 5.20
C TYR A 400 1.23 4.55 6.03
N PRO A 401 0.85 3.93 7.18
CA PRO A 401 -0.23 4.47 7.99
C PRO A 401 0.06 5.85 8.58
N VAL A 402 1.33 6.22 8.82
CA VAL A 402 1.68 7.61 9.16
C VAL A 402 1.38 8.54 8.00
N GLY A 403 1.75 8.14 6.77
CA GLY A 403 1.44 8.90 5.56
C GLY A 403 -0.06 9.12 5.37
N GLU A 404 -0.87 8.07 5.57
CA GLU A 404 -2.34 8.19 5.51
C GLU A 404 -2.88 9.16 6.57
N ALA A 405 -2.41 9.08 7.82
CA ALA A 405 -2.84 10.01 8.87
C ALA A 405 -2.48 11.47 8.55
N VAL A 406 -1.29 11.70 7.99
CA VAL A 406 -0.85 13.04 7.54
C VAL A 406 -1.69 13.52 6.36
N VAL A 407 -1.99 12.67 5.37
CA VAL A 407 -2.85 13.01 4.23
C VAL A 407 -4.26 13.39 4.69
N LEU A 408 -4.83 12.67 5.67
CA LEU A 408 -6.14 13.00 6.23
C LEU A 408 -6.13 14.40 6.88
N SER A 409 -5.07 14.76 7.62
CA SER A 409 -4.89 16.09 8.20
C SER A 409 -4.65 17.16 7.14
N ALA A 410 -3.70 16.95 6.24
CA ALA A 410 -3.31 17.91 5.19
C ALA A 410 -4.43 18.17 4.17
N SER A 411 -5.32 17.20 3.95
CA SER A 411 -6.48 17.35 3.08
C SER A 411 -7.73 17.88 3.80
N SER A 412 -7.68 18.11 5.11
CA SER A 412 -8.83 18.61 5.87
C SER A 412 -9.19 20.06 5.46
N PRO A 413 -10.47 20.45 5.48
CA PRO A 413 -10.87 21.83 5.22
C PRO A 413 -10.17 22.83 6.14
N THR A 414 -9.95 22.46 7.39
CA THR A 414 -9.23 23.29 8.38
C THR A 414 -7.79 23.59 7.92
N HIS A 415 -7.08 22.54 7.49
CA HIS A 415 -5.71 22.69 6.99
C HIS A 415 -5.66 23.53 5.71
N LEU A 416 -6.48 23.17 4.70
CA LEU A 416 -6.49 23.84 3.40
C LEU A 416 -6.79 25.34 3.53
N THR A 417 -7.72 25.70 4.42
CA THR A 417 -8.04 27.10 4.73
C THR A 417 -6.90 27.76 5.51
N GLY A 418 -6.40 27.11 6.55
CA GLY A 418 -5.32 27.61 7.41
C GLY A 418 -4.02 27.85 6.66
N ARG A 419 -3.70 27.00 5.68
CA ARG A 419 -2.52 27.15 4.80
C ARG A 419 -2.75 28.15 3.66
N GLY A 420 -3.96 28.65 3.50
CA GLY A 420 -4.31 29.56 2.41
C GLY A 420 -4.32 28.89 1.02
N LEU A 421 -4.37 27.56 0.96
CA LEU A 421 -4.54 26.83 -0.30
C LEU A 421 -5.97 27.00 -0.84
N ALA A 422 -6.97 27.03 0.03
CA ALA A 422 -8.39 27.19 -0.31
C ALA A 422 -8.91 28.60 0.02
N LYS A 423 -8.23 29.65 -0.42
CA LYS A 423 -8.51 31.06 -0.02
C LYS A 423 -9.93 31.56 -0.31
N ASN A 424 -10.55 31.08 -1.39
CA ASN A 424 -11.84 31.57 -1.87
C ASN A 424 -12.94 30.49 -1.84
N VAL A 425 -12.72 29.41 -1.09
CA VAL A 425 -13.64 28.27 -1.02
C VAL A 425 -14.35 28.27 0.33
N GLN A 426 -15.68 28.25 0.28
CA GLN A 426 -16.48 27.96 1.45
C GLN A 426 -16.80 26.46 1.48
N PHE A 427 -16.32 25.78 2.51
CA PHE A 427 -16.68 24.38 2.75
C PHE A 427 -18.08 24.32 3.36
N THR A 428 -19.12 24.27 2.53
CA THR A 428 -20.49 24.08 2.95
C THR A 428 -20.68 22.64 3.44
N GLU A 429 -21.76 22.36 4.17
CA GLU A 429 -22.13 20.99 4.57
C GLU A 429 -22.19 20.06 3.35
N GLN A 430 -22.72 20.54 2.23
CA GLN A 430 -22.83 19.77 0.99
C GLN A 430 -21.47 19.45 0.36
N THR A 431 -20.56 20.42 0.30
CA THR A 431 -19.20 20.18 -0.23
C THR A 431 -18.43 19.21 0.65
N LEU A 432 -18.61 19.28 1.96
CA LEU A 432 -18.00 18.35 2.91
C LEU A 432 -18.56 16.93 2.74
N MET A 433 -19.88 16.79 2.57
CA MET A 433 -20.52 15.49 2.33
C MET A 433 -20.02 14.87 1.00
N ASN A 434 -19.96 15.66 -0.08
CA ASN A 434 -19.45 15.21 -1.36
C ASN A 434 -17.99 14.72 -1.27
N ARG A 435 -17.14 15.48 -0.56
CA ARG A 435 -15.75 15.10 -0.30
C ARG A 435 -15.67 13.75 0.44
N LEU A 436 -16.38 13.64 1.56
CA LEU A 436 -16.41 12.41 2.35
C LEU A 436 -16.94 11.23 1.55
N PHE A 437 -17.93 11.46 0.71
CA PHE A 437 -18.52 10.40 -0.12
C PHE A 437 -17.51 9.88 -1.15
N ARG A 438 -16.81 10.76 -1.88
CA ARG A 438 -15.74 10.38 -2.82
C ARG A 438 -14.62 9.61 -2.12
N MET A 439 -14.13 10.13 -1.00
CA MET A 439 -13.13 9.45 -0.20
C MET A 439 -13.63 8.10 0.31
N GLY A 440 -14.86 8.04 0.80
CA GLY A 440 -15.48 6.83 1.33
C GLY A 440 -15.62 5.74 0.27
N ILE A 441 -16.01 6.09 -0.95
CA ILE A 441 -16.05 5.13 -2.06
C ILE A 441 -14.66 4.55 -2.32
N HIS A 442 -13.65 5.40 -2.47
CA HIS A 442 -12.30 4.93 -2.73
C HIS A 442 -11.75 4.07 -1.57
N THR A 443 -11.94 4.49 -0.33
CA THR A 443 -11.39 3.79 0.84
C THR A 443 -12.25 2.60 1.25
N VAL A 444 -13.54 2.83 1.54
CA VAL A 444 -14.41 1.81 2.15
C VAL A 444 -14.68 0.64 1.22
N LEU A 445 -14.87 0.89 -0.10
CA LEU A 445 -15.11 -0.19 -1.06
C LEU A 445 -13.85 -1.03 -1.35
N ASN A 446 -12.66 -0.47 -1.21
CA ASN A 446 -11.42 -1.21 -1.44
C ASN A 446 -11.00 -2.12 -0.25
N ILE A 447 -11.36 -1.79 0.98
CA ILE A 447 -10.91 -2.56 2.16
C ILE A 447 -11.28 -4.04 2.08
N PRO A 448 -12.52 -4.45 1.71
CA PRO A 448 -12.84 -5.86 1.54
C PRO A 448 -12.05 -6.54 0.42
N LEU A 449 -11.71 -5.82 -0.66
CA LEU A 449 -10.86 -6.35 -1.72
C LEU A 449 -9.45 -6.65 -1.19
N TYR A 450 -8.86 -5.72 -0.45
CA TYR A 450 -7.54 -5.91 0.17
C TYR A 450 -7.54 -7.11 1.13
N TYR A 451 -8.61 -7.26 1.92
CA TYR A 451 -8.77 -8.41 2.80
C TYR A 451 -8.88 -9.73 2.03
N VAL A 452 -9.75 -9.80 1.02
CA VAL A 452 -9.95 -11.03 0.22
C VAL A 452 -8.64 -11.45 -0.44
N HIS A 453 -7.94 -10.53 -1.03
CA HIS A 453 -6.65 -10.82 -1.65
C HIS A 453 -5.60 -11.31 -0.63
N THR A 454 -5.54 -10.67 0.54
CA THR A 454 -4.66 -11.12 1.62
C THR A 454 -5.00 -12.54 2.07
N LYS A 455 -6.30 -12.84 2.20
CA LYS A 455 -6.78 -14.16 2.63
C LYS A 455 -6.48 -15.24 1.59
N VAL A 456 -6.71 -14.97 0.31
CA VAL A 456 -6.40 -15.92 -0.77
C VAL A 456 -4.91 -16.20 -0.84
N MET A 457 -4.06 -15.16 -0.75
CA MET A 457 -2.60 -15.36 -0.72
C MET A 457 -2.15 -16.16 0.50
N HIS A 458 -2.70 -15.87 1.67
CA HIS A 458 -2.44 -16.64 2.88
C HIS A 458 -2.79 -18.13 2.70
N ASP A 459 -3.95 -18.41 2.14
CA ASP A 459 -4.46 -19.78 1.96
C ASP A 459 -3.63 -20.55 0.91
N LEU A 460 -3.21 -19.89 -0.18
CA LEU A 460 -2.29 -20.46 -1.17
C LEU A 460 -0.91 -20.76 -0.59
N LEU A 461 -0.31 -19.80 0.11
CA LEU A 461 1.03 -19.93 0.67
C LEU A 461 1.09 -21.04 1.72
N ASN A 462 0.04 -21.20 2.51
CA ASN A 462 -0.06 -22.28 3.51
C ASN A 462 -0.56 -23.61 2.95
N GLY A 463 -0.87 -23.69 1.65
CA GLY A 463 -1.35 -24.91 1.00
C GLY A 463 -2.77 -25.33 1.42
N THR A 464 -3.57 -24.41 1.98
CA THR A 464 -4.99 -24.64 2.30
C THR A 464 -5.84 -24.68 1.03
N VAL A 465 -5.40 -23.97 0.01
CA VAL A 465 -5.98 -23.90 -1.33
C VAL A 465 -4.85 -24.11 -2.33
N ASP A 466 -5.13 -24.82 -3.41
CA ASP A 466 -4.23 -25.04 -4.55
C ASP A 466 -4.61 -24.19 -5.77
N MET A 467 -3.80 -24.28 -6.81
CA MET A 467 -4.02 -23.52 -8.04
C MET A 467 -5.25 -24.00 -8.82
N ASP A 468 -5.66 -25.23 -8.65
CA ASP A 468 -6.83 -25.79 -9.37
C ASP A 468 -8.15 -25.28 -8.78
N THR A 469 -8.14 -24.90 -7.51
CA THR A 469 -9.34 -24.46 -6.77
C THR A 469 -9.33 -22.97 -6.38
N VAL A 470 -8.22 -22.28 -6.61
CA VAL A 470 -8.05 -20.87 -6.17
C VAL A 470 -9.08 -19.93 -6.77
N ASN A 471 -9.47 -20.12 -8.03
CA ASN A 471 -10.42 -19.22 -8.70
C ASN A 471 -11.81 -19.29 -8.05
N ARG A 472 -12.30 -20.51 -7.76
CA ARG A 472 -13.57 -20.70 -7.02
C ARG A 472 -13.46 -20.11 -5.61
N HIS A 473 -12.34 -20.32 -4.92
CA HIS A 473 -12.12 -19.78 -3.58
C HIS A 473 -12.12 -18.24 -3.58
N TYR A 474 -11.47 -17.62 -4.54
CA TYR A 474 -11.42 -16.17 -4.72
C TYR A 474 -12.81 -15.56 -4.92
N TRP A 475 -13.57 -16.07 -5.88
CA TRP A 475 -14.90 -15.55 -6.16
C TRP A 475 -15.88 -15.75 -5.00
N ARG A 476 -15.78 -16.90 -4.32
CA ARG A 476 -16.57 -17.14 -3.09
C ARG A 476 -16.25 -16.12 -1.99
N LEU A 477 -14.99 -15.79 -1.78
CA LEU A 477 -14.59 -14.78 -0.80
C LEU A 477 -15.00 -13.36 -1.22
N LEU A 478 -14.91 -13.02 -2.50
CA LEU A 478 -15.38 -11.73 -3.03
C LEU A 478 -16.88 -11.56 -2.82
N GLU A 479 -17.66 -12.58 -3.16
CA GLU A 479 -19.10 -12.55 -2.88
C GLU A 479 -19.36 -12.38 -1.39
N GLN A 480 -18.72 -13.18 -0.55
CA GLN A 480 -18.96 -13.20 0.90
C GLN A 480 -18.63 -11.87 1.58
N HIS A 481 -17.52 -11.24 1.22
CA HIS A 481 -16.96 -10.09 1.91
C HIS A 481 -17.22 -8.76 1.20
N ALA A 482 -17.30 -8.78 -0.12
CA ALA A 482 -17.46 -7.59 -0.94
C ALA A 482 -18.78 -7.50 -1.73
N GLY A 483 -19.57 -8.58 -1.82
CA GLY A 483 -20.80 -8.59 -2.61
C GLY A 483 -20.55 -8.38 -4.10
N ILE A 484 -19.49 -8.99 -4.63
CA ILE A 484 -19.06 -8.88 -6.02
C ILE A 484 -19.18 -10.24 -6.68
N GLU A 485 -19.64 -10.25 -7.91
CA GLU A 485 -19.70 -11.44 -8.75
C GLU A 485 -18.96 -11.24 -10.07
N PRO A 486 -18.49 -12.31 -10.76
CA PRO A 486 -17.97 -12.16 -12.11
C PRO A 486 -19.10 -11.74 -13.06
N PRO A 487 -18.81 -10.99 -14.15
CA PRO A 487 -19.84 -10.60 -15.12
C PRO A 487 -20.42 -11.79 -15.88
N THR A 488 -19.64 -12.87 -16.01
CA THR A 488 -19.99 -14.13 -16.70
C THR A 488 -19.59 -15.33 -15.84
N ASP A 489 -20.09 -16.52 -16.19
CA ASP A 489 -19.61 -17.76 -15.57
C ASP A 489 -18.11 -17.93 -15.87
N ARG A 490 -17.35 -18.37 -14.85
CA ARG A 490 -15.90 -18.60 -14.94
C ARG A 490 -15.58 -20.07 -14.75
N THR A 491 -14.45 -20.50 -15.29
CA THR A 491 -13.95 -21.87 -15.07
C THR A 491 -13.01 -21.93 -13.88
N GLU A 492 -12.89 -23.10 -13.23
CA GLU A 492 -11.91 -23.32 -12.17
C GLU A 492 -10.48 -23.16 -12.65
N GLY A 493 -10.19 -23.60 -13.87
CA GLY A 493 -8.88 -23.45 -14.49
C GLY A 493 -8.51 -22.01 -14.84
N ALA A 494 -9.47 -21.06 -14.79
CA ALA A 494 -9.17 -19.65 -14.91
C ALA A 494 -8.43 -19.13 -13.64
N ILE A 495 -7.62 -18.13 -13.81
CA ILE A 495 -6.99 -17.40 -12.71
C ILE A 495 -7.36 -15.93 -12.83
N ASP A 496 -8.45 -15.54 -12.17
CA ASP A 496 -8.87 -14.14 -12.11
C ASP A 496 -8.20 -13.38 -10.96
N PHE A 497 -7.76 -14.11 -9.93
CA PHE A 497 -7.18 -13.55 -8.71
C PHE A 497 -5.99 -12.60 -8.95
N PRO A 498 -4.96 -12.92 -9.75
CA PRO A 498 -3.77 -12.08 -9.86
C PRO A 498 -3.87 -10.99 -10.94
N TYR A 499 -5.02 -10.72 -11.53
CA TYR A 499 -5.11 -9.88 -12.71
C TYR A 499 -4.60 -8.42 -12.56
N LYS A 500 -4.54 -7.90 -11.33
CA LYS A 500 -3.91 -6.60 -10.99
C LYS A 500 -2.67 -6.75 -10.10
N PHE A 501 -2.26 -7.97 -9.77
CA PHE A 501 -1.21 -8.23 -8.77
C PHE A 501 0.19 -8.25 -9.32
N TYR A 502 0.35 -8.47 -10.61
CA TYR A 502 1.62 -8.53 -11.29
C TYR A 502 2.53 -7.31 -11.01
N VAL A 503 1.95 -6.18 -10.63
CA VAL A 503 2.72 -4.97 -10.33
C VAL A 503 3.33 -5.00 -8.92
N ASN A 504 2.77 -5.78 -7.98
CA ASN A 504 3.11 -5.65 -6.56
C ASN A 504 3.10 -6.96 -5.75
N ILE A 505 3.17 -8.14 -6.39
CA ILE A 505 3.16 -9.43 -5.67
C ILE A 505 4.29 -9.50 -4.64
N GLU A 506 5.50 -9.14 -5.02
CA GLU A 506 6.67 -9.17 -4.13
C GLU A 506 6.56 -8.20 -2.95
N GLN A 507 5.83 -7.11 -3.12
CA GLN A 507 5.71 -6.08 -2.09
C GLN A 507 4.53 -6.28 -1.14
N ASN A 508 3.74 -7.34 -1.30
CA ASN A 508 2.57 -7.61 -0.46
C ASN A 508 1.61 -6.40 -0.38
N TYR A 509 1.39 -5.77 -1.52
CA TYR A 509 0.71 -4.48 -1.64
C TYR A 509 -0.66 -4.46 -0.94
N GLN A 510 -1.48 -5.49 -1.16
CA GLN A 510 -2.86 -5.51 -0.65
C GLN A 510 -2.91 -5.61 0.87
N THR A 511 -2.06 -6.43 1.46
CA THR A 511 -1.94 -6.53 2.93
C THR A 511 -1.44 -5.22 3.52
N LYS A 512 -0.43 -4.60 2.90
CA LYS A 512 0.08 -3.28 3.30
C LYS A 512 -1.02 -2.23 3.21
N LYS A 513 -1.82 -2.24 2.13
CA LYS A 513 -2.93 -1.30 1.94
C LYS A 513 -4.01 -1.48 2.99
N PHE A 514 -4.44 -2.71 3.26
CA PHE A 514 -5.41 -2.97 4.34
C PHE A 514 -4.93 -2.40 5.68
N ILE A 515 -3.70 -2.75 6.08
CA ILE A 515 -3.13 -2.31 7.36
C ILE A 515 -2.95 -0.80 7.39
N SER A 516 -2.45 -0.20 6.29
CA SER A 516 -2.26 1.24 6.16
C SER A 516 -3.55 2.02 6.33
N GLU A 517 -4.62 1.61 5.63
CA GLU A 517 -5.91 2.27 5.72
C GLU A 517 -6.44 2.19 7.16
N ILE A 518 -6.50 1.01 7.76
CA ILE A 518 -7.04 0.84 9.11
C ILE A 518 -6.20 1.59 10.15
N LEU A 519 -4.89 1.37 10.19
CA LEU A 519 -4.00 2.05 11.14
C LEU A 519 -3.88 3.55 10.87
N GLY A 520 -3.97 3.98 9.62
CA GLY A 520 -3.94 5.40 9.25
C GLY A 520 -5.05 6.18 9.91
N TYR A 521 -6.29 5.68 9.86
CA TYR A 521 -7.42 6.30 10.57
C TYR A 521 -7.28 6.19 12.09
N GLN A 522 -6.76 5.08 12.63
CA GLN A 522 -6.49 4.96 14.07
C GLN A 522 -5.44 5.98 14.52
N PHE A 523 -4.34 6.14 13.78
CA PHE A 523 -3.33 7.16 14.05
C PHE A 523 -3.93 8.57 13.96
N TYR A 524 -4.64 8.86 12.87
CA TYR A 524 -5.27 10.15 12.70
C TYR A 524 -6.16 10.53 13.89
N ARG A 525 -7.07 9.63 14.32
CA ARG A 525 -7.92 9.86 15.50
C ARG A 525 -7.09 10.12 16.76
N ALA A 526 -6.09 9.29 17.01
CA ALA A 526 -5.26 9.43 18.22
C ALA A 526 -4.44 10.74 18.22
N LEU A 527 -3.88 11.11 17.06
CA LEU A 527 -3.12 12.35 16.89
C LEU A 527 -4.03 13.59 17.01
N CYS A 528 -5.26 13.51 16.48
CA CYS A 528 -6.26 14.56 16.67
C CYS A 528 -6.65 14.75 18.14
N HIS A 529 -6.80 13.66 18.90
CA HIS A 529 -7.02 13.75 20.35
C HIS A 529 -5.83 14.39 21.07
N GLN A 530 -4.59 14.04 20.69
CA GLN A 530 -3.38 14.66 21.25
C GLN A 530 -3.29 16.15 20.90
N ALA A 531 -3.78 16.54 19.71
CA ALA A 531 -3.88 17.94 19.30
C ALA A 531 -5.05 18.69 19.97
N ASN A 532 -5.79 18.05 20.89
CA ASN A 532 -6.97 18.61 21.54
C ASN A 532 -8.08 19.04 20.55
N HIS A 533 -8.17 18.37 19.40
CA HIS A 533 -9.24 18.63 18.43
C HIS A 533 -10.62 18.44 19.06
N ARG A 534 -11.54 19.35 18.74
CA ARG A 534 -12.94 19.31 19.15
C ARG A 534 -13.83 19.38 17.91
N GLY A 535 -14.81 18.50 17.81
CA GLY A 535 -15.75 18.45 16.69
C GLY A 535 -15.60 17.19 15.85
N LEU A 536 -16.09 17.25 14.62
CA LEU A 536 -16.09 16.11 13.70
C LEU A 536 -14.67 15.73 13.29
N LEU A 537 -14.35 14.44 13.37
CA LEU A 537 -12.99 13.94 13.15
C LEU A 537 -12.43 14.35 11.78
N HIS A 538 -13.23 14.33 10.72
CA HIS A 538 -12.79 14.67 9.36
C HIS A 538 -12.40 16.14 9.14
N ASN A 539 -12.59 17.01 10.13
CA ASN A 539 -12.17 18.41 10.11
C ASN A 539 -10.88 18.66 10.93
N CYS A 540 -10.33 17.62 11.54
CA CYS A 540 -9.12 17.75 12.35
C CYS A 540 -7.91 18.14 11.50
N ASP A 541 -7.13 19.09 12.00
CA ASP A 541 -5.79 19.41 11.53
C ASP A 541 -4.85 19.42 12.72
N PHE A 542 -3.78 18.65 12.65
CA PHE A 542 -2.74 18.65 13.69
C PHE A 542 -1.43 19.31 13.24
N TYR A 543 -1.46 20.07 12.13
CA TYR A 543 -0.34 20.89 11.68
C TYR A 543 0.14 21.82 12.82
N GLY A 544 1.44 21.97 12.97
CA GLY A 544 2.03 22.82 14.01
C GLY A 544 1.99 22.24 15.43
N ASN A 545 1.51 21.02 15.63
CA ASN A 545 1.38 20.44 16.97
C ASN A 545 2.63 19.62 17.37
N PHE A 546 3.46 20.21 18.23
CA PHE A 546 4.70 19.58 18.70
C PHE A 546 4.49 18.30 19.54
N ALA A 547 3.38 18.18 20.26
CA ALA A 547 3.09 16.96 21.04
C ALA A 547 2.85 15.78 20.08
N VAL A 548 2.09 16.00 19.00
CA VAL A 548 1.89 15.04 17.91
C VAL A 548 3.23 14.64 17.29
N GLY A 549 4.06 15.63 16.94
CA GLY A 549 5.39 15.38 16.37
C GLY A 549 6.29 14.55 17.29
N ASN A 550 6.27 14.80 18.60
CA ASN A 550 7.04 14.02 19.56
C ASN A 550 6.58 12.56 19.64
N SER A 551 5.28 12.29 19.60
CA SER A 551 4.73 10.93 19.58
C SER A 551 5.14 10.18 18.30
N LEU A 552 5.07 10.84 17.14
CA LEU A 552 5.50 10.27 15.87
C LEU A 552 7.02 9.99 15.86
N LYS A 553 7.85 10.93 16.31
CA LYS A 553 9.31 10.72 16.43
C LYS A 553 9.64 9.56 17.35
N ALA A 554 8.99 9.48 18.52
CA ALA A 554 9.17 8.38 19.45
C ALA A 554 8.79 7.01 18.88
N MET A 555 7.79 6.94 18.00
CA MET A 555 7.40 5.74 17.29
C MET A 555 8.41 5.39 16.20
N MET A 556 8.69 6.34 15.30
CA MET A 556 9.57 6.15 14.15
C MET A 556 10.98 5.73 14.52
N SER A 557 11.54 6.31 15.60
CA SER A 557 12.90 6.00 16.07
C SER A 557 13.06 4.58 16.61
N LEU A 558 11.98 3.86 16.85
CA LEU A 558 12.06 2.46 17.26
C LEU A 558 12.27 1.49 16.09
N GLY A 559 11.89 1.85 14.86
CA GLY A 559 11.93 0.90 13.75
C GLY A 559 11.23 -0.41 14.10
N SER A 560 11.94 -1.54 13.97
CA SER A 560 11.49 -2.87 14.40
C SER A 560 12.24 -3.43 15.62
N THR A 561 12.85 -2.58 16.43
CA THR A 561 13.57 -3.01 17.63
C THR A 561 12.65 -3.58 18.72
N LYS A 562 11.34 -3.38 18.58
CA LYS A 562 10.29 -3.90 19.48
C LYS A 562 9.18 -4.54 18.66
N PRO A 563 8.37 -5.43 19.25
CA PRO A 563 7.16 -5.93 18.60
C PRO A 563 6.27 -4.77 18.11
N TRP A 564 5.61 -4.94 16.97
CA TRP A 564 4.88 -3.85 16.29
C TRP A 564 3.85 -3.15 17.19
N ARG A 565 3.19 -3.89 18.10
CA ARG A 565 2.22 -3.33 19.07
C ARG A 565 2.87 -2.36 20.09
N GLU A 566 4.10 -2.64 20.49
CA GLU A 566 4.84 -1.73 21.36
C GLU A 566 5.27 -0.47 20.59
N VAL A 567 5.63 -0.62 19.32
CA VAL A 567 5.99 0.49 18.44
C VAL A 567 4.80 1.42 18.25
N VAL A 568 3.66 0.90 17.79
CA VAL A 568 2.44 1.70 17.60
C VAL A 568 1.88 2.24 18.91
N GLY A 569 2.18 1.61 20.04
CA GLY A 569 1.81 2.06 21.39
C GLY A 569 2.45 3.40 21.82
N LYS A 570 3.32 4.01 20.98
CA LYS A 570 3.79 5.39 21.17
C LYS A 570 2.78 6.44 20.69
N VAL A 571 1.88 6.03 19.80
CA VAL A 571 0.82 6.88 19.23
C VAL A 571 -0.56 6.40 19.70
N LEU A 572 -0.79 5.10 19.69
CA LEU A 572 -2.05 4.47 20.10
C LEU A 572 -2.02 4.03 21.58
N PRO A 573 -3.16 3.78 22.21
CA PRO A 573 -3.21 3.11 23.51
C PRO A 573 -2.45 1.77 23.46
N LYS A 574 -1.83 1.39 24.57
CA LYS A 574 -1.08 0.13 24.67
C LYS A 574 -1.95 -1.07 24.29
N ASN A 575 -1.37 -2.02 23.58
CA ASN A 575 -2.01 -3.25 23.12
C ASN A 575 -3.18 -3.05 22.15
N THR A 576 -3.27 -1.89 21.48
CA THR A 576 -4.25 -1.68 20.43
C THR A 576 -3.97 -2.60 19.24
N GLY A 577 -4.99 -3.33 18.78
CA GLY A 577 -5.00 -4.08 17.53
C GLY A 577 -5.61 -3.27 16.38
N LEU A 578 -5.79 -3.93 15.22
CA LEU A 578 -6.49 -3.32 14.08
C LEU A 578 -7.99 -3.18 14.40
N SER A 579 -8.54 -1.99 14.17
CA SER A 579 -9.96 -1.71 14.36
C SER A 579 -10.45 -0.65 13.37
N SER A 580 -11.59 -0.91 12.74
CA SER A 580 -12.23 0.01 11.80
C SER A 580 -13.03 1.14 12.49
N LEU A 581 -13.10 1.18 13.81
CA LEU A 581 -13.91 2.17 14.52
C LEU A 581 -13.49 3.62 14.26
N ALA A 582 -12.19 3.89 14.10
CA ALA A 582 -11.70 5.23 13.78
C ALA A 582 -12.10 5.66 12.36
N LEU A 583 -12.04 4.74 11.41
CA LEU A 583 -12.52 4.95 10.04
C LEU A 583 -14.04 5.21 10.03
N LEU A 584 -14.79 4.41 10.75
CA LEU A 584 -16.25 4.60 10.87
C LEU A 584 -16.61 5.95 11.50
N GLU A 585 -15.87 6.40 12.51
CA GLU A 585 -16.04 7.73 13.10
C GLU A 585 -15.75 8.85 12.08
N TYR A 586 -14.71 8.70 11.27
CA TYR A 586 -14.38 9.68 10.23
C TYR A 586 -15.49 9.81 9.19
N TYR A 587 -16.08 8.68 8.76
CA TYR A 587 -17.16 8.63 7.76
C TYR A 587 -18.57 8.61 8.37
N GLN A 588 -18.72 8.84 9.67
CA GLN A 588 -20.03 8.78 10.33
C GLN A 588 -21.14 9.60 9.63
N PRO A 589 -20.88 10.85 9.15
CA PRO A 589 -21.91 11.62 8.44
C PRO A 589 -22.43 10.91 7.19
N ILE A 590 -21.54 10.26 6.42
CA ILE A 590 -21.91 9.51 5.22
C ILE A 590 -22.70 8.25 5.60
N VAL A 591 -22.27 7.54 6.64
CA VAL A 591 -22.95 6.31 7.09
C VAL A 591 -24.38 6.63 7.53
N ASP A 592 -24.60 7.73 8.23
CA ASP A 592 -25.93 8.13 8.69
C ASP A 592 -26.83 8.61 7.54
N TRP A 593 -26.25 9.34 6.59
CA TRP A 593 -26.96 9.71 5.37
C TRP A 593 -27.36 8.46 4.56
N LEU A 594 -26.44 7.50 4.35
CA LEU A 594 -26.70 6.25 3.63
C LEU A 594 -27.83 5.44 4.30
N LYS A 595 -27.81 5.30 5.62
CA LYS A 595 -28.89 4.60 6.36
C LYS A 595 -30.26 5.25 6.09
N THR A 596 -30.30 6.58 6.10
CA THR A 596 -31.52 7.34 5.86
C THR A 596 -31.99 7.19 4.42
N HIS A 597 -31.09 7.39 3.47
CA HIS A 597 -31.35 7.29 2.03
C HIS A 597 -31.82 5.88 1.63
N ASN A 598 -31.09 4.84 2.06
CA ASN A 598 -31.42 3.45 1.74
C ASN A 598 -32.77 3.01 2.33
N LYS A 599 -33.12 3.52 3.52
CA LYS A 599 -34.42 3.30 4.10
C LYS A 599 -35.55 3.97 3.30
N GLN A 600 -35.35 5.21 2.85
CA GLN A 600 -36.33 5.95 2.03
C GLN A 600 -36.54 5.30 0.66
N THR A 601 -35.46 4.87 0.02
CA THR A 601 -35.47 4.21 -1.30
C THR A 601 -35.83 2.73 -1.21
N LYS A 602 -35.96 2.18 0.00
CA LYS A 602 -36.35 0.77 0.27
C LYS A 602 -35.41 -0.24 -0.37
N VAL A 603 -34.13 0.10 -0.52
CA VAL A 603 -33.14 -0.82 -1.06
C VAL A 603 -32.80 -1.91 -0.04
N LYS A 604 -32.53 -3.10 -0.54
CA LYS A 604 -32.07 -4.21 0.29
C LYS A 604 -30.64 -3.96 0.78
N ILE A 605 -30.42 -4.05 2.09
CA ILE A 605 -29.08 -4.03 2.68
C ILE A 605 -28.48 -5.44 2.62
N GLY A 606 -27.21 -5.52 2.20
CA GLY A 606 -26.57 -6.78 1.85
C GLY A 606 -27.02 -7.29 0.46
N TRP A 607 -26.74 -8.54 0.16
CA TRP A 607 -27.01 -9.15 -1.14
C TRP A 607 -27.46 -10.61 -0.99
N ASN A 608 -28.19 -11.11 -1.99
CA ASN A 608 -28.47 -12.52 -2.15
C ASN A 608 -27.24 -13.23 -2.73
N ALA A 609 -27.18 -14.56 -2.58
CA ALA A 609 -26.15 -15.33 -3.23
C ALA A 609 -26.17 -15.15 -4.77
N THR A 610 -24.99 -15.16 -5.37
CA THR A 610 -24.82 -15.09 -6.82
C THR A 610 -25.46 -16.27 -7.53
N GLN A 611 -25.94 -16.02 -8.77
CA GLN A 611 -26.36 -17.08 -9.70
C GLN A 611 -25.22 -17.47 -10.65
N LYS A 612 -24.15 -16.67 -10.72
CA LYS A 612 -22.97 -16.97 -11.53
C LYS A 612 -22.19 -18.13 -10.95
N LYS A 613 -21.60 -18.93 -11.82
CA LYS A 613 -20.88 -20.14 -11.43
C LYS A 613 -19.39 -20.02 -11.74
N VAL A 614 -18.60 -20.63 -10.88
CA VAL A 614 -17.20 -20.98 -11.14
C VAL A 614 -17.13 -22.50 -11.16
N VAL A 615 -16.99 -23.06 -12.38
CA VAL A 615 -17.12 -24.50 -12.67
C VAL A 615 -15.79 -25.06 -13.16
#